data_a9c1df94ba91b7e8d04db5947ad6d87f
#
_entry.id   a9c1df94ba91b7e8d04db5947ad6d87f
#
_cell.length_a   1.000
_cell.length_b   1.000
_cell.length_c   1.000
_cell.angle_alpha   90.00
_cell.angle_beta   90.00
_cell.angle_gamma   90.00
#
_symmetry.space_group_name_H-M   'P 1'
#
loop_
_entity.id
_entity.type
_entity.pdbx_description
1 polymer ?
#
loop_
_entity_poly.entity_id
_entity_poly.type
_entity_poly.pdbx_seq_one_letter_code
_entity_poly.pdbx_strand_id
1 'polypeptide(L)'
;MKVILAAVLLFSCSIILAQKKILDHADFEIWNSIKNKSISPDGNFIMYSLERGETDQYLKIKDNKANIVFEYDRGSKGRFTYDSNYAVFTITAWRDSVLAMKSRKIKKEDLPKDSLGILDLKNNSLAKIAQVKSYKLPEKWTGYLAYQLEEIKKEKDTTEEKNKDVKDKKKKVGKKNGYHLLVQDIQTGQKDTFKFVTDYVFAKEGKQLAFASSGEDKNDNSGVYILDLEKASLKQVHTAKKGKYYQLNFSESGNNLGFIVDKDTTKVQVRPTELYLWTKGQDKAQKVADASMTPNAYHPSSSAELLFSEDESKLFFGLLKPPIIKDTLLTEDEIVNVEVWTYNEPRLYTVQELQLKSDTIQSFKSAVHLKEDLRIVQLGSESFPEVELGDEGNANFALINRSEPYDLERQWTGRRASDYAIINTNTGTFKEVLTKVAGKVNLSPGGKFVYGYNSMSETWFVYNIERDTLLNLTKDKVFYDELHDSPSPPEPYGAAGWTENDNALLLYDRYDIWKFDPNTGLSERLTNGRESKT
;
A
#
# COMPACT_ATOMS: atom_id res chain seq x y z
N MET A 1 5.11 -67.81 31.51
CA MET A 1 4.20 -67.64 30.38
C MET A 1 3.19 -66.48 30.61
N LYS A 2 2.47 -66.42 31.73
CA LYS A 2 1.46 -65.34 31.99
C LYS A 2 2.08 -63.94 32.09
N VAL A 3 3.30 -63.74 32.62
CA VAL A 3 3.98 -62.46 32.75
C VAL A 3 4.49 -61.98 31.41
N ILE A 4 4.95 -62.84 30.52
CA ILE A 4 5.42 -62.48 29.17
C ILE A 4 4.24 -62.09 28.29
N LEU A 5 3.07 -62.70 28.45
CA LEU A 5 1.85 -62.35 27.72
C LEU A 5 1.31 -60.96 28.14
N ALA A 6 1.39 -60.62 29.43
CA ALA A 6 1.03 -59.31 29.95
C ALA A 6 1.98 -58.20 29.47
N ALA A 7 3.29 -58.48 29.38
CA ALA A 7 4.27 -57.52 28.86
C ALA A 7 4.10 -57.25 27.35
N VAL A 8 3.75 -58.29 26.55
CA VAL A 8 3.46 -58.14 25.11
C VAL A 8 2.15 -57.36 24.89
N LEU A 9 1.13 -57.55 25.71
CA LEU A 9 -0.12 -56.79 25.66
C LEU A 9 0.08 -55.33 26.06
N LEU A 10 0.92 -55.02 27.03
CA LEU A 10 1.28 -53.66 27.41
C LEU A 10 2.12 -52.92 26.34
N PHE A 11 2.98 -53.65 25.62
CA PHE A 11 3.78 -53.08 24.53
C PHE A 11 2.95 -52.85 23.25
N SER A 12 1.93 -53.68 22.98
CA SER A 12 1.02 -53.46 21.85
C SER A 12 0.04 -52.29 22.06
N CYS A 13 -0.34 -51.96 23.30
CA CYS A 13 -1.14 -50.77 23.60
C CYS A 13 -0.38 -49.46 23.42
N SER A 14 0.94 -49.43 23.60
CA SER A 14 1.75 -48.22 23.40
C SER A 14 1.93 -47.85 21.93
N ILE A 15 1.78 -48.78 21.00
CA ILE A 15 1.92 -48.50 19.55
C ILE A 15 0.65 -47.85 18.98
N ILE A 16 -0.51 -48.04 19.62
CA ILE A 16 -1.79 -47.47 19.14
C ILE A 16 -1.90 -45.97 19.42
N LEU A 17 -1.12 -45.44 20.38
CA LEU A 17 -1.12 -44.01 20.73
C LEU A 17 -0.26 -43.14 19.80
N ALA A 18 0.47 -43.74 18.86
CA ALA A 18 1.41 -43.05 17.98
C ALA A 18 0.86 -42.78 16.57
N GLN A 19 -0.40 -43.10 16.27
CA GLN A 19 -0.98 -42.72 14.97
C GLN A 19 -1.28 -41.25 14.96
N LYS A 20 -0.52 -40.48 14.14
CA LYS A 20 -0.85 -39.10 13.84
C LYS A 20 -2.26 -39.05 13.27
N LYS A 21 -3.08 -38.09 13.77
CA LYS A 21 -4.41 -37.84 13.24
C LYS A 21 -4.30 -37.61 11.72
N ILE A 22 -5.12 -38.30 10.94
CA ILE A 22 -5.27 -38.02 9.52
C ILE A 22 -5.92 -36.66 9.38
N LEU A 23 -5.30 -35.77 8.61
CA LEU A 23 -5.83 -34.45 8.35
C LEU A 23 -7.10 -34.56 7.50
N ASP A 24 -8.15 -33.86 7.92
CA ASP A 24 -9.40 -33.70 7.18
C ASP A 24 -9.80 -32.21 7.04
N HIS A 25 -10.93 -31.93 6.40
CA HIS A 25 -11.38 -30.56 6.18
C HIS A 25 -11.63 -29.77 7.47
N ALA A 26 -11.98 -30.43 8.59
CA ALA A 26 -12.17 -29.78 9.88
C ALA A 26 -10.83 -29.29 10.48
N ASP A 27 -9.71 -29.87 10.06
CA ASP A 27 -8.40 -29.45 10.55
C ASP A 27 -7.95 -28.11 9.97
N PHE A 28 -8.52 -27.63 8.85
CA PHE A 28 -8.24 -26.29 8.32
C PHE A 28 -8.64 -25.18 9.30
N GLU A 29 -9.66 -25.40 10.11
CA GLU A 29 -10.14 -24.41 11.08
C GLU A 29 -9.22 -24.23 12.29
N ILE A 30 -8.32 -25.19 12.54
CA ILE A 30 -7.34 -25.09 13.64
C ILE A 30 -6.00 -24.50 13.21
N TRP A 31 -5.77 -24.35 11.91
CA TRP A 31 -4.55 -23.73 11.40
C TRP A 31 -4.62 -22.22 11.55
N ASN A 32 -3.64 -21.69 12.29
CA ASN A 32 -3.56 -20.29 12.58
C ASN A 32 -2.49 -19.62 11.70
N SER A 33 -2.82 -18.47 11.12
CA SER A 33 -1.85 -17.58 10.50
C SER A 33 -1.83 -16.24 11.24
N ILE A 34 -0.61 -15.73 11.50
CA ILE A 34 -0.43 -14.42 12.12
C ILE A 34 -0.49 -13.33 11.04
N LYS A 35 -1.42 -12.40 11.20
CA LYS A 35 -1.60 -11.24 10.32
C LYS A 35 -1.54 -9.93 11.10
N ASN A 36 -1.33 -8.82 10.38
CA ASN A 36 -1.41 -7.46 10.92
C ASN A 36 -0.59 -7.28 12.22
N LYS A 37 0.63 -7.81 12.23
CA LYS A 37 1.54 -7.72 13.39
C LYS A 37 2.11 -6.30 13.51
N SER A 38 2.13 -5.77 14.74
CA SER A 38 2.76 -4.49 15.08
C SER A 38 3.34 -4.52 16.48
N ILE A 39 4.38 -3.72 16.71
CA ILE A 39 4.97 -3.49 18.02
C ILE A 39 4.60 -2.07 18.43
N SER A 40 4.29 -1.86 19.70
CA SER A 40 4.04 -0.51 20.21
C SER A 40 5.32 0.35 20.12
N PRO A 41 5.20 1.67 19.91
CA PRO A 41 6.37 2.55 19.78
C PRO A 41 7.36 2.48 20.96
N ASP A 42 6.87 2.22 22.17
CA ASP A 42 7.68 2.03 23.38
C ASP A 42 8.28 0.61 23.52
N GLY A 43 7.95 -0.32 22.60
CA GLY A 43 8.42 -1.71 22.62
C GLY A 43 7.78 -2.62 23.67
N ASN A 44 6.81 -2.13 24.46
CA ASN A 44 6.25 -2.90 25.58
C ASN A 44 5.16 -3.88 25.16
N PHE A 45 4.52 -3.68 24.00
CA PHE A 45 3.41 -4.48 23.54
C PHE A 45 3.60 -4.96 22.11
N ILE A 46 3.12 -6.19 21.84
CA ILE A 46 3.02 -6.77 20.50
C ILE A 46 1.54 -7.06 20.24
N MET A 47 1.03 -6.56 19.13
CA MET A 47 -0.34 -6.80 18.67
C MET A 47 -0.32 -7.56 17.35
N TYR A 48 -1.21 -8.55 17.21
CA TYR A 48 -1.40 -9.30 15.97
C TYR A 48 -2.80 -9.89 15.89
N SER A 49 -3.24 -10.18 14.67
CA SER A 49 -4.47 -10.93 14.43
C SER A 49 -4.13 -12.39 14.12
N LEU A 50 -4.88 -13.33 14.70
CA LEU A 50 -4.87 -14.74 14.34
C LEU A 50 -6.05 -15.01 13.40
N GLU A 51 -5.75 -15.42 12.18
CA GLU A 51 -6.74 -15.94 11.23
C GLU A 51 -6.75 -17.45 11.31
N ARG A 52 -7.94 -18.05 11.45
CA ARG A 52 -8.16 -19.48 11.49
C ARG A 52 -8.99 -19.89 10.29
N GLY A 53 -8.39 -20.53 9.29
CA GLY A 53 -9.13 -21.04 8.15
C GLY A 53 -10.27 -20.11 7.68
N GLU A 54 -11.49 -20.60 7.73
CA GLU A 54 -12.69 -19.85 7.33
C GLU A 54 -13.54 -19.30 8.50
N THR A 55 -12.99 -19.15 9.70
CA THR A 55 -13.69 -18.64 10.89
C THR A 55 -13.38 -17.16 11.16
N ASP A 56 -14.03 -16.60 12.18
CA ASP A 56 -13.71 -15.25 12.66
C ASP A 56 -12.29 -15.19 13.24
N GLN A 57 -11.60 -14.10 12.99
CA GLN A 57 -10.24 -13.86 13.49
C GLN A 57 -10.24 -13.37 14.93
N TYR A 58 -9.08 -13.43 15.59
CA TYR A 58 -8.87 -12.95 16.95
C TYR A 58 -7.74 -11.93 16.96
N LEU A 59 -7.95 -10.78 17.61
CA LEU A 59 -6.88 -9.85 17.93
C LEU A 59 -6.28 -10.24 19.28
N LYS A 60 -4.95 -10.31 19.34
CA LYS A 60 -4.21 -10.53 20.59
C LYS A 60 -3.18 -9.44 20.80
N ILE A 61 -3.10 -8.98 22.04
CA ILE A 61 -2.04 -8.08 22.51
C ILE A 61 -1.27 -8.80 23.61
N LYS A 62 0.05 -8.85 23.46
CA LYS A 62 0.98 -9.41 24.43
C LYS A 62 1.91 -8.34 24.98
N ASP A 63 2.31 -8.49 26.23
CA ASP A 63 3.43 -7.71 26.80
C ASP A 63 4.78 -8.22 26.31
N ASN A 64 5.85 -7.52 26.66
CA ASN A 64 7.23 -7.90 26.33
C ASN A 64 7.72 -9.19 27.02
N LYS A 65 6.94 -9.74 27.97
CA LYS A 65 7.16 -11.04 28.62
C LYS A 65 6.34 -12.16 27.96
N ALA A 66 5.69 -11.86 26.82
CA ALA A 66 4.82 -12.76 26.07
C ALA A 66 3.49 -13.15 26.77
N ASN A 67 3.11 -12.48 27.87
CA ASN A 67 1.79 -12.68 28.47
C ASN A 67 0.71 -12.04 27.61
N ILE A 68 -0.44 -12.71 27.45
CA ILE A 68 -1.61 -12.13 26.80
C ILE A 68 -2.24 -11.14 27.78
N VAL A 69 -2.22 -9.84 27.42
CA VAL A 69 -2.82 -8.76 28.23
C VAL A 69 -4.21 -8.39 27.73
N PHE A 70 -4.50 -8.68 26.46
CA PHE A 70 -5.82 -8.45 25.87
C PHE A 70 -6.09 -9.40 24.71
N GLU A 71 -7.31 -9.88 24.59
CA GLU A 71 -7.79 -10.69 23.47
C GLU A 71 -9.20 -10.24 23.09
N TYR A 72 -9.50 -10.17 21.79
CA TYR A 72 -10.80 -9.77 21.30
C TYR A 72 -11.20 -10.51 20.03
N ASP A 73 -12.40 -11.14 20.06
CA ASP A 73 -12.99 -11.82 18.92
C ASP A 73 -13.27 -10.85 17.79
N ARG A 74 -12.96 -11.23 16.55
CA ARG A 74 -13.20 -10.45 15.34
C ARG A 74 -12.40 -9.14 15.26
N GLY A 75 -11.42 -8.96 16.14
CA GLY A 75 -10.50 -7.82 16.09
C GLY A 75 -9.49 -7.96 14.96
N SER A 76 -9.26 -6.89 14.21
CA SER A 76 -8.33 -6.84 13.08
C SER A 76 -7.78 -5.44 12.84
N LYS A 77 -6.75 -5.35 11.98
CA LYS A 77 -6.15 -4.09 11.52
C LYS A 77 -5.83 -3.13 12.66
N GLY A 78 -5.33 -3.68 13.77
CA GLY A 78 -4.99 -2.89 14.95
C GLY A 78 -3.76 -2.02 14.74
N ARG A 79 -3.76 -0.85 15.40
CA ARG A 79 -2.62 0.08 15.49
C ARG A 79 -2.52 0.62 16.90
N PHE A 80 -1.30 0.81 17.39
CA PHE A 80 -1.04 1.56 18.62
C PHE A 80 -1.02 3.06 18.35
N THR A 81 -1.39 3.86 19.35
CA THR A 81 -1.09 5.29 19.35
C THR A 81 0.42 5.50 19.55
N TYR A 82 0.94 6.64 19.08
CA TYR A 82 2.38 6.93 19.13
C TYR A 82 2.95 6.93 20.56
N ASP A 83 2.14 7.31 21.56
CA ASP A 83 2.49 7.25 22.98
C ASP A 83 2.29 5.86 23.63
N SER A 84 1.87 4.87 22.84
CA SER A 84 1.60 3.50 23.32
C SER A 84 0.52 3.37 24.41
N ASN A 85 -0.30 4.42 24.65
CA ASN A 85 -1.33 4.38 25.66
C ASN A 85 -2.61 3.68 25.21
N TYR A 86 -2.88 3.69 23.90
CA TYR A 86 -4.08 3.09 23.32
C TYR A 86 -3.76 2.14 22.18
N ALA A 87 -4.59 1.09 22.06
CA ALA A 87 -4.68 0.26 20.86
C ALA A 87 -6.05 0.48 20.20
N VAL A 88 -6.03 0.81 18.91
CA VAL A 88 -7.24 1.06 18.11
C VAL A 88 -7.33 -0.01 17.03
N PHE A 89 -8.49 -0.67 16.90
CA PHE A 89 -8.65 -1.79 15.98
C PHE A 89 -10.07 -1.90 15.44
N THR A 90 -10.20 -2.50 14.26
CA THR A 90 -11.50 -2.80 13.65
C THR A 90 -12.09 -4.06 14.28
N ILE A 91 -13.37 -4.03 14.61
CA ILE A 91 -14.18 -5.18 15.02
C ILE A 91 -15.08 -5.53 13.83
N THR A 92 -14.78 -6.62 13.14
CA THR A 92 -15.54 -7.05 11.97
C THR A 92 -16.92 -7.61 12.35
N ALA A 93 -17.88 -7.54 11.44
CA ALA A 93 -19.16 -8.19 11.62
C ALA A 93 -18.98 -9.72 11.70
N TRP A 94 -19.88 -10.42 12.43
CA TRP A 94 -19.86 -11.89 12.52
C TRP A 94 -19.93 -12.52 11.13
N ARG A 95 -18.95 -13.37 10.81
CA ARG A 95 -18.84 -14.02 9.50
C ARG A 95 -20.07 -14.82 9.13
N ASP A 96 -20.57 -15.65 10.06
CA ASP A 96 -21.74 -16.48 9.83
C ASP A 96 -23.01 -15.66 9.56
N SER A 97 -23.18 -14.54 10.28
CA SER A 97 -24.27 -13.60 10.04
C SER A 97 -24.18 -13.00 8.64
N VAL A 98 -22.98 -12.58 8.23
CA VAL A 98 -22.72 -12.01 6.89
C VAL A 98 -22.96 -13.06 5.82
N LEU A 99 -22.52 -14.30 5.99
CA LEU A 99 -22.72 -15.40 5.04
C LEU A 99 -24.22 -15.75 4.91
N ALA A 100 -24.94 -15.86 6.05
CA ALA A 100 -26.38 -16.10 6.05
C ALA A 100 -27.18 -14.99 5.36
N MET A 101 -26.76 -13.74 5.48
CA MET A 101 -27.39 -12.61 4.76
C MET A 101 -27.04 -12.62 3.28
N LYS A 102 -25.82 -12.95 2.90
CA LYS A 102 -25.41 -13.10 1.49
C LYS A 102 -26.16 -14.23 0.80
N SER A 103 -26.38 -15.38 1.46
CA SER A 103 -27.16 -16.49 0.92
C SER A 103 -28.61 -16.11 0.65
N ARG A 104 -29.16 -15.17 1.44
CA ARG A 104 -30.48 -14.55 1.22
C ARG A 104 -30.46 -13.43 0.17
N LYS A 105 -29.33 -13.23 -0.55
CA LYS A 105 -29.13 -12.18 -1.56
C LYS A 105 -29.35 -10.75 -1.03
N ILE A 106 -29.09 -10.51 0.26
CA ILE A 106 -29.12 -9.17 0.83
C ILE A 106 -28.02 -8.32 0.17
N LYS A 107 -28.38 -7.11 -0.21
CA LYS A 107 -27.47 -6.19 -0.89
C LYS A 107 -26.27 -5.85 0.00
N LYS A 108 -25.08 -5.65 -0.60
CA LYS A 108 -23.84 -5.32 0.12
C LYS A 108 -23.98 -4.10 1.05
N GLU A 109 -24.78 -3.13 0.66
CA GLU A 109 -25.05 -1.91 1.43
C GLU A 109 -25.87 -2.16 2.70
N ASP A 110 -26.65 -3.24 2.77
CA ASP A 110 -27.50 -3.62 3.89
C ASP A 110 -26.86 -4.69 4.80
N LEU A 111 -25.65 -5.15 4.50
CA LEU A 111 -24.91 -6.07 5.35
C LEU A 111 -24.42 -5.36 6.62
N PRO A 112 -24.25 -6.09 7.74
CA PRO A 112 -23.67 -5.55 8.97
C PRO A 112 -22.34 -4.83 8.72
N LYS A 113 -22.14 -3.71 9.38
CA LYS A 113 -20.95 -2.86 9.25
C LYS A 113 -19.98 -3.12 10.39
N ASP A 114 -18.72 -2.83 10.13
CA ASP A 114 -17.67 -2.96 11.13
C ASP A 114 -17.81 -1.91 12.24
N SER A 115 -17.27 -2.20 13.41
CA SER A 115 -17.15 -1.27 14.52
C SER A 115 -15.66 -0.97 14.77
N LEU A 116 -15.37 0.06 15.54
CA LEU A 116 -14.05 0.42 16.00
C LEU A 116 -13.92 0.15 17.49
N GLY A 117 -12.87 -0.52 17.92
CA GLY A 117 -12.47 -0.67 19.31
C GLY A 117 -11.35 0.31 19.65
N ILE A 118 -11.47 0.99 20.77
CA ILE A 118 -10.43 1.85 21.37
C ILE A 118 -10.14 1.28 22.74
N LEU A 119 -9.00 0.63 22.88
CA LEU A 119 -8.56 0.03 24.15
C LEU A 119 -7.56 0.95 24.83
N ASP A 120 -7.88 1.36 26.04
CA ASP A 120 -6.92 1.96 26.97
C ASP A 120 -6.06 0.83 27.56
N LEU A 121 -4.77 0.82 27.23
CA LEU A 121 -3.84 -0.25 27.64
C LEU A 121 -3.49 -0.18 29.14
N LYS A 122 -3.55 1.00 29.74
CA LYS A 122 -3.26 1.19 31.15
C LYS A 122 -4.40 0.71 32.05
N ASN A 123 -5.65 1.05 31.67
CA ASN A 123 -6.83 0.75 32.46
C ASN A 123 -7.55 -0.53 32.00
N ASN A 124 -7.09 -1.15 30.91
CA ASN A 124 -7.71 -2.30 30.23
C ASN A 124 -9.21 -2.07 29.95
N SER A 125 -9.57 -0.84 29.56
CA SER A 125 -10.94 -0.46 29.25
C SER A 125 -11.16 -0.30 27.76
N LEU A 126 -12.24 -0.89 27.24
CA LEU A 126 -12.57 -0.92 25.81
C LEU A 126 -13.81 -0.07 25.51
N ALA A 127 -13.61 1.02 24.78
CA ALA A 127 -14.69 1.78 24.14
C ALA A 127 -14.96 1.25 22.72
N LYS A 128 -16.23 1.23 22.31
CA LYS A 128 -16.64 0.76 20.97
C LYS A 128 -17.46 1.81 20.24
N ILE A 129 -17.16 1.99 18.94
CA ILE A 129 -17.90 2.88 18.05
C ILE A 129 -18.47 2.04 16.92
N ALA A 130 -19.79 2.03 16.78
CA ALA A 130 -20.45 1.23 15.75
C ALA A 130 -20.35 1.88 14.37
N GLN A 131 -20.40 1.04 13.31
CA GLN A 131 -20.57 1.43 11.92
C GLN A 131 -19.46 2.35 11.38
N VAL A 132 -18.23 2.02 11.72
CA VAL A 132 -17.05 2.74 11.25
C VAL A 132 -16.62 2.19 9.88
N LYS A 133 -16.45 3.09 8.94
CA LYS A 133 -15.97 2.81 7.57
C LYS A 133 -14.46 2.69 7.49
N SER A 134 -13.76 3.61 8.13
CA SER A 134 -12.30 3.71 8.14
C SER A 134 -11.86 4.52 9.35
N TYR A 135 -10.62 4.32 9.77
CA TYR A 135 -9.99 5.17 10.78
C TYR A 135 -8.52 5.42 10.45
N LYS A 136 -7.98 6.52 10.97
CA LYS A 136 -6.56 6.87 10.93
C LYS A 136 -6.11 7.41 12.28
N LEU A 137 -4.87 7.10 12.63
CA LEU A 137 -4.14 7.66 13.77
C LEU A 137 -2.95 8.47 13.24
N PRO A 138 -2.51 9.51 13.96
CA PRO A 138 -1.24 10.18 13.68
C PRO A 138 -0.06 9.19 13.81
N GLU A 139 0.96 9.36 13.00
CA GLU A 139 2.12 8.46 12.97
C GLU A 139 3.21 8.84 14.00
N LYS A 140 3.49 10.14 14.18
CA LYS A 140 4.58 10.65 15.00
C LYS A 140 4.13 11.50 16.20
N TRP A 141 2.82 11.56 16.48
CA TRP A 141 2.25 12.27 17.62
C TRP A 141 0.95 11.60 18.06
N THR A 142 0.34 12.07 19.16
CA THR A 142 -0.78 11.41 19.81
C THR A 142 -1.89 12.37 20.22
N GLY A 143 -2.96 11.83 20.79
CA GLY A 143 -4.10 12.56 21.37
C GLY A 143 -5.34 12.53 20.49
N TYR A 144 -5.23 12.25 19.19
CA TYR A 144 -6.38 12.31 18.27
C TYR A 144 -6.57 11.01 17.48
N LEU A 145 -7.83 10.78 17.12
CA LEU A 145 -8.30 9.71 16.25
C LEU A 145 -9.29 10.32 15.24
N ALA A 146 -9.11 10.03 13.95
CA ALA A 146 -10.08 10.38 12.93
C ALA A 146 -10.73 9.12 12.36
N TYR A 147 -12.05 9.13 12.19
CA TYR A 147 -12.80 8.01 11.63
C TYR A 147 -14.04 8.44 10.86
N GLN A 148 -14.39 7.68 9.84
CA GLN A 148 -15.59 7.89 9.03
C GLN A 148 -16.71 6.94 9.47
N LEU A 149 -17.94 7.43 9.48
CA LEU A 149 -19.13 6.63 9.79
C LEU A 149 -19.88 6.21 8.52
N GLU A 150 -20.31 4.94 8.48
CA GLU A 150 -21.26 4.44 7.49
C GLU A 150 -22.65 5.01 7.79
N GLU A 151 -23.44 5.30 6.75
CA GLU A 151 -24.83 5.73 6.92
C GLU A 151 -25.71 4.52 7.32
N ILE A 152 -26.45 4.66 8.42
CA ILE A 152 -27.52 3.72 8.78
C ILE A 152 -28.73 4.04 7.94
N LYS A 153 -29.21 3.10 7.16
CA LYS A 153 -30.56 3.18 6.61
C LYS A 153 -31.53 2.99 7.79
N LYS A 154 -32.24 4.05 8.19
CA LYS A 154 -33.39 3.91 9.10
C LYS A 154 -34.35 2.92 8.48
N GLU A 155 -34.79 1.91 9.24
CA GLU A 155 -35.93 1.10 8.84
C GLU A 155 -37.08 2.05 8.50
N LYS A 156 -37.73 1.81 7.39
CA LYS A 156 -38.90 2.60 6.98
C LYS A 156 -39.97 2.34 8.01
N ASP A 157 -40.21 3.29 8.87
CA ASP A 157 -41.42 3.32 9.68
C ASP A 157 -42.62 3.32 8.72
N THR A 158 -43.41 2.25 8.73
CA THR A 158 -44.52 2.01 7.78
C THR A 158 -45.74 2.90 8.05
N THR A 159 -45.59 3.90 8.93
CA THR A 159 -46.71 4.75 9.44
C THR A 159 -46.63 6.22 9.00
N GLU A 160 -45.67 6.64 8.16
CA GLU A 160 -45.71 8.01 7.65
C GLU A 160 -46.54 8.10 6.36
N GLU A 161 -47.69 8.77 6.52
CA GLU A 161 -48.62 9.16 5.44
C GLU A 161 -47.92 9.89 4.29
N LYS A 162 -48.42 9.59 3.07
CA LYS A 162 -47.97 10.18 1.81
C LYS A 162 -48.33 11.67 1.70
N ASN A 163 -47.58 12.55 2.31
CA ASN A 163 -47.59 13.94 1.87
C ASN A 163 -46.57 14.12 0.73
N LYS A 164 -47.08 14.20 -0.46
CA LYS A 164 -46.37 14.54 -1.71
C LYS A 164 -46.18 16.08 -1.79
N ASP A 165 -45.31 16.63 -0.96
CA ASP A 165 -44.81 17.96 -1.19
C ASP A 165 -43.30 17.89 -1.38
N VAL A 166 -42.85 18.55 -2.44
CA VAL A 166 -41.49 18.78 -2.93
C VAL A 166 -40.40 18.27 -1.98
N LYS A 167 -40.01 16.99 -2.09
CA LYS A 167 -38.83 16.44 -1.39
C LYS A 167 -37.59 17.03 -2.02
N ASP A 168 -37.04 18.09 -1.43
CA ASP A 168 -35.63 18.45 -1.61
C ASP A 168 -34.81 17.14 -1.46
N LYS A 169 -34.23 16.65 -2.55
CA LYS A 169 -33.42 15.41 -2.55
C LYS A 169 -32.15 15.70 -1.73
N LYS A 170 -32.21 15.46 -0.42
CA LYS A 170 -31.03 15.57 0.44
C LYS A 170 -29.90 14.69 -0.11
N LYS A 171 -28.69 15.24 -0.19
CA LYS A 171 -27.49 14.52 -0.59
C LYS A 171 -27.26 13.33 0.35
N LYS A 172 -27.09 12.12 -0.23
CA LYS A 172 -26.91 10.90 0.56
C LYS A 172 -25.41 10.67 0.83
N VAL A 173 -25.10 10.25 2.03
CA VAL A 173 -23.77 9.76 2.42
C VAL A 173 -23.45 8.48 1.65
N GLY A 174 -22.21 8.31 1.25
CA GLY A 174 -21.73 7.11 0.54
C GLY A 174 -20.48 7.36 -0.29
N LYS A 175 -19.96 6.33 -0.93
CA LYS A 175 -18.69 6.35 -1.67
C LYS A 175 -18.57 7.52 -2.67
N LYS A 176 -19.64 7.89 -3.33
CA LYS A 176 -19.64 8.98 -4.35
C LYS A 176 -19.59 10.37 -3.70
N ASN A 177 -20.28 10.56 -2.61
CA ASN A 177 -20.48 11.87 -1.99
C ASN A 177 -19.61 12.07 -0.75
N GLY A 178 -18.97 11.02 -0.23
CA GLY A 178 -18.21 11.02 1.01
C GLY A 178 -19.04 10.60 2.23
N TYR A 179 -18.37 10.45 3.36
CA TYR A 179 -18.91 10.01 4.64
C TYR A 179 -18.78 11.13 5.68
N HIS A 180 -19.42 10.98 6.83
CA HIS A 180 -19.19 11.90 7.94
C HIS A 180 -17.86 11.53 8.61
N LEU A 181 -16.94 12.47 8.68
CA LEU A 181 -15.66 12.35 9.37
C LEU A 181 -15.81 12.91 10.79
N LEU A 182 -15.45 12.12 11.78
CA LEU A 182 -15.30 12.56 13.16
C LEU A 182 -13.81 12.60 13.51
N VAL A 183 -13.41 13.72 14.11
CA VAL A 183 -12.08 13.89 14.69
C VAL A 183 -12.27 13.95 16.20
N GLN A 184 -11.75 12.95 16.89
CA GLN A 184 -11.95 12.75 18.32
C GLN A 184 -10.64 12.94 19.07
N ASP A 185 -10.67 13.77 20.11
CA ASP A 185 -9.67 13.75 21.17
C ASP A 185 -9.88 12.47 21.99
N ILE A 186 -8.88 11.60 22.03
CA ILE A 186 -9.01 10.27 22.67
C ILE A 186 -9.13 10.39 24.19
N GLN A 187 -8.48 11.39 24.79
CA GLN A 187 -8.45 11.57 26.26
C GLN A 187 -9.74 12.19 26.77
N THR A 188 -10.21 13.26 26.14
CA THR A 188 -11.40 13.99 26.58
C THR A 188 -12.70 13.41 26.01
N GLY A 189 -12.61 12.69 24.91
CA GLY A 189 -13.76 12.18 24.16
C GLY A 189 -14.48 13.25 23.33
N GLN A 190 -14.00 14.51 23.30
CA GLN A 190 -14.56 15.59 22.49
C GLN A 190 -14.44 15.25 21.00
N LYS A 191 -15.47 15.61 20.20
CA LYS A 191 -15.56 15.25 18.78
C LYS A 191 -15.97 16.44 17.93
N ASP A 192 -15.21 16.67 16.85
CA ASP A 192 -15.62 17.54 15.76
C ASP A 192 -16.13 16.70 14.59
N THR A 193 -17.19 17.15 13.92
CA THR A 193 -17.84 16.41 12.84
C THR A 193 -17.83 17.21 11.54
N PHE A 194 -17.28 16.61 10.47
CA PHE A 194 -17.25 17.17 9.13
C PHE A 194 -18.07 16.30 8.18
N LYS A 195 -18.90 16.93 7.35
CA LYS A 195 -19.84 16.20 6.48
C LYS A 195 -19.25 15.94 5.09
N PHE A 196 -19.70 14.85 4.49
CA PHE A 196 -19.40 14.48 3.10
C PHE A 196 -17.90 14.47 2.77
N VAL A 197 -17.09 13.96 3.67
CA VAL A 197 -15.65 13.83 3.50
C VAL A 197 -15.35 12.62 2.63
N THR A 198 -14.61 12.84 1.55
CA THR A 198 -14.23 11.80 0.58
C THR A 198 -12.85 11.20 0.87
N ASP A 199 -11.94 12.00 1.42
CA ASP A 199 -10.59 11.58 1.80
C ASP A 199 -10.09 12.43 2.98
N TYR A 200 -9.16 11.88 3.79
CA TYR A 200 -8.56 12.58 4.92
C TYR A 200 -7.20 11.99 5.28
N VAL A 201 -6.29 12.81 5.79
CA VAL A 201 -4.94 12.40 6.20
C VAL A 201 -4.44 13.28 7.35
N PHE A 202 -3.77 12.65 8.34
CA PHE A 202 -3.00 13.39 9.33
C PHE A 202 -1.63 13.76 8.77
N ALA A 203 -1.14 14.93 9.13
CA ALA A 203 0.27 15.24 8.96
C ALA A 203 1.11 14.35 9.89
N LYS A 204 2.29 13.94 9.44
CA LYS A 204 3.22 13.17 10.28
C LYS A 204 3.73 14.00 11.44
N GLU A 205 3.95 15.29 11.21
CA GLU A 205 4.33 16.28 12.21
C GLU A 205 3.37 17.48 12.18
N GLY A 206 3.38 18.35 13.20
CA GLY A 206 2.64 19.62 13.20
C GLY A 206 1.17 19.53 13.56
N LYS A 207 0.69 18.41 14.11
CA LYS A 207 -0.68 18.20 14.64
C LYS A 207 -1.81 18.77 13.76
N GLN A 208 -1.77 18.43 12.47
CA GLN A 208 -2.75 18.86 11.48
C GLN A 208 -3.47 17.65 10.87
N LEU A 209 -4.71 17.87 10.45
CA LEU A 209 -5.48 16.96 9.62
C LEU A 209 -5.94 17.68 8.37
N ALA A 210 -5.66 17.14 7.19
CA ALA A 210 -6.29 17.58 5.95
C ALA A 210 -7.45 16.66 5.59
N PHE A 211 -8.52 17.23 5.03
CA PHE A 211 -9.61 16.45 4.47
C PHE A 211 -10.22 17.13 3.24
N ALA A 212 -10.75 16.32 2.35
CA ALA A 212 -11.51 16.74 1.20
C ALA A 212 -13.00 16.51 1.42
N SER A 213 -13.83 17.53 1.17
CA SER A 213 -15.28 17.41 1.24
C SER A 213 -15.92 17.68 -0.12
N SER A 214 -16.94 16.91 -0.45
CA SER A 214 -17.75 17.15 -1.64
C SER A 214 -18.84 18.23 -1.43
N GLY A 215 -18.85 18.88 -0.26
CA GLY A 215 -19.77 19.96 0.09
C GLY A 215 -21.20 19.53 0.39
N GLU A 216 -22.02 20.44 0.87
CA GLU A 216 -23.47 20.29 1.07
C GLU A 216 -24.23 20.91 -0.10
N ASP A 217 -25.41 20.36 -0.45
CA ASP A 217 -26.13 20.67 -1.69
C ASP A 217 -26.44 22.15 -1.96
N LYS A 218 -26.62 22.97 -0.92
CA LYS A 218 -27.07 24.37 -1.08
C LYS A 218 -25.94 25.40 -1.05
N ASN A 219 -24.84 25.11 -0.34
CA ASN A 219 -23.77 26.08 -0.11
C ASN A 219 -22.45 25.73 -0.78
N ASP A 220 -22.43 24.64 -1.55
CA ASP A 220 -21.29 24.12 -2.31
C ASP A 220 -19.93 24.35 -1.62
N ASN A 221 -19.83 23.87 -0.37
CA ASN A 221 -18.59 23.91 0.41
C ASN A 221 -17.63 22.79 0.01
N SER A 222 -17.66 22.37 -1.27
CA SER A 222 -16.70 21.40 -1.77
C SER A 222 -15.30 21.99 -1.78
N GLY A 223 -14.33 21.26 -1.23
CA GLY A 223 -12.99 21.79 -1.09
C GLY A 223 -12.06 20.88 -0.31
N VAL A 224 -10.82 21.36 -0.19
CA VAL A 224 -9.81 20.79 0.71
C VAL A 224 -9.64 21.72 1.89
N TYR A 225 -9.65 21.13 3.07
CA TYR A 225 -9.58 21.80 4.34
C TYR A 225 -8.40 21.27 5.15
N ILE A 226 -7.79 22.16 5.94
CA ILE A 226 -6.78 21.82 6.95
C ILE A 226 -7.31 22.24 8.31
N LEU A 227 -7.39 21.27 9.21
CA LEU A 227 -7.71 21.46 10.63
C LEU A 227 -6.40 21.48 11.41
N ASP A 228 -6.07 22.64 11.99
CA ASP A 228 -4.97 22.78 12.95
C ASP A 228 -5.51 22.41 14.34
N LEU A 229 -5.07 21.28 14.87
CA LEU A 229 -5.58 20.71 16.12
C LEU A 229 -4.97 21.38 17.36
N GLU A 230 -3.87 22.13 17.24
CA GLU A 230 -3.32 22.91 18.36
C GLU A 230 -4.08 24.22 18.54
N LYS A 231 -4.44 24.86 17.41
CA LYS A 231 -5.14 26.16 17.41
C LYS A 231 -6.65 26.03 17.33
N ALA A 232 -7.17 24.80 17.22
CA ALA A 232 -8.58 24.51 16.97
C ALA A 232 -9.15 25.35 15.80
N SER A 233 -8.38 25.51 14.72
CA SER A 233 -8.75 26.36 13.58
C SER A 233 -8.88 25.57 12.29
N LEU A 234 -9.91 25.88 11.50
CA LEU A 234 -10.21 25.24 10.22
C LEU A 234 -9.94 26.23 9.08
N LYS A 235 -9.11 25.85 8.11
CA LYS A 235 -8.80 26.64 6.93
C LYS A 235 -9.18 25.90 5.65
N GLN A 236 -9.96 26.54 4.77
CA GLN A 236 -10.23 26.02 3.44
C GLN A 236 -9.13 26.47 2.47
N VAL A 237 -8.28 25.55 2.02
CA VAL A 237 -7.12 25.84 1.17
C VAL A 237 -7.42 25.72 -0.32
N HIS A 238 -8.47 25.03 -0.71
CA HIS A 238 -8.94 24.97 -2.10
C HIS A 238 -10.47 24.82 -2.15
N THR A 239 -11.08 25.37 -3.20
CA THR A 239 -12.52 25.20 -3.49
C THR A 239 -12.75 25.08 -4.99
N ALA A 240 -13.66 24.20 -5.37
CA ALA A 240 -14.14 24.07 -6.73
C ALA A 240 -15.59 23.56 -6.72
N LYS A 241 -16.48 24.22 -7.46
CA LYS A 241 -17.88 23.84 -7.53
C LYS A 241 -18.03 22.40 -8.01
N LYS A 242 -18.58 21.52 -7.15
CA LYS A 242 -18.68 20.07 -7.40
C LYS A 242 -17.34 19.38 -7.73
N GLY A 243 -16.23 19.96 -7.30
CA GLY A 243 -14.89 19.39 -7.48
C GLY A 243 -14.77 18.04 -6.80
N LYS A 244 -13.97 17.15 -7.40
CA LYS A 244 -13.56 15.88 -6.81
C LYS A 244 -12.09 15.97 -6.48
N TYR A 245 -11.73 15.44 -5.32
CA TYR A 245 -10.40 15.52 -4.74
C TYR A 245 -9.86 14.12 -4.50
N TYR A 246 -8.57 13.91 -4.77
CA TYR A 246 -7.91 12.62 -4.67
C TYR A 246 -6.49 12.78 -4.12
N GLN A 247 -5.96 11.72 -3.52
CA GLN A 247 -4.55 11.58 -3.16
C GLN A 247 -4.02 12.70 -2.26
N LEU A 248 -4.76 13.04 -1.18
CA LEU A 248 -4.25 13.99 -0.20
C LEU A 248 -3.03 13.41 0.50
N ASN A 249 -1.90 14.10 0.45
CA ASN A 249 -0.71 13.71 1.20
C ASN A 249 0.05 14.95 1.71
N PHE A 250 0.50 14.87 2.98
CA PHE A 250 1.38 15.85 3.57
C PHE A 250 2.85 15.49 3.33
N SER A 251 3.71 16.51 3.30
CA SER A 251 5.14 16.34 3.44
C SER A 251 5.50 15.90 4.87
N GLU A 252 6.74 15.48 5.09
CA GLU A 252 7.23 14.95 6.36
C GLU A 252 7.00 15.91 7.54
N SER A 253 7.36 17.20 7.37
CA SER A 253 7.15 18.23 8.38
C SER A 253 5.69 18.68 8.55
N GLY A 254 4.78 18.25 7.65
CA GLY A 254 3.41 18.77 7.58
C GLY A 254 3.28 20.18 7.02
N ASN A 255 4.36 20.78 6.49
CA ASN A 255 4.33 22.13 5.97
C ASN A 255 3.80 22.24 4.53
N ASN A 256 3.79 21.13 3.79
CA ASN A 256 3.25 21.06 2.44
C ASN A 256 2.14 20.01 2.35
N LEU A 257 1.10 20.29 1.56
CA LEU A 257 0.02 19.36 1.25
C LEU A 257 -0.18 19.29 -0.26
N GLY A 258 0.03 18.11 -0.84
CA GLY A 258 -0.28 17.79 -2.23
C GLY A 258 -1.66 17.17 -2.37
N PHE A 259 -2.38 17.46 -3.45
CA PHE A 259 -3.65 16.80 -3.80
C PHE A 259 -4.01 16.99 -5.27
N ILE A 260 -4.78 16.04 -5.80
CA ILE A 260 -5.30 16.07 -7.18
C ILE A 260 -6.74 16.59 -7.18
N VAL A 261 -7.05 17.46 -8.14
CA VAL A 261 -8.39 18.04 -8.32
C VAL A 261 -8.93 17.72 -9.71
N ASP A 262 -10.17 17.30 -9.79
CA ASP A 262 -10.98 17.21 -10.99
C ASP A 262 -12.15 18.18 -10.86
N LYS A 263 -12.14 19.26 -11.63
CA LYS A 263 -13.15 20.34 -11.62
C LYS A 263 -14.29 20.10 -12.61
N ASP A 264 -14.15 19.12 -13.49
CA ASP A 264 -15.15 18.90 -14.53
C ASP A 264 -16.36 18.18 -13.97
N THR A 265 -17.53 18.78 -14.18
CA THR A 265 -18.82 18.24 -13.76
C THR A 265 -19.54 17.46 -14.87
N THR A 266 -18.98 17.46 -16.07
CA THR A 266 -19.53 16.80 -17.25
C THR A 266 -19.06 15.34 -17.38
N LYS A 267 -19.49 14.65 -18.44
CA LYS A 267 -19.07 13.27 -18.73
C LYS A 267 -18.00 13.25 -19.83
N VAL A 268 -17.00 14.13 -19.75
CA VAL A 268 -15.90 14.11 -20.72
C VAL A 268 -15.08 12.82 -20.61
N GLN A 269 -14.58 12.34 -21.74
CA GLN A 269 -13.78 11.12 -21.81
C GLN A 269 -12.38 11.35 -21.22
N VAL A 270 -11.76 12.49 -21.50
CA VAL A 270 -10.47 12.91 -20.91
C VAL A 270 -10.77 13.78 -19.69
N ARG A 271 -10.42 13.30 -18.51
CA ARG A 271 -10.63 14.05 -17.25
C ARG A 271 -9.56 15.11 -17.07
N PRO A 272 -9.90 16.39 -16.94
CA PRO A 272 -8.92 17.49 -16.79
C PRO A 272 -8.45 17.59 -15.33
N THR A 273 -7.70 16.60 -14.88
CA THR A 273 -7.13 16.59 -13.52
C THR A 273 -5.95 17.52 -13.40
N GLU A 274 -5.85 18.17 -12.26
CA GLU A 274 -4.80 19.15 -11.91
C GLU A 274 -4.16 18.77 -10.57
N LEU A 275 -2.85 18.95 -10.44
CA LEU A 275 -2.11 18.80 -9.17
C LEU A 275 -1.99 20.15 -8.49
N TYR A 276 -2.34 20.18 -7.22
CA TYR A 276 -2.23 21.35 -6.34
C TYR A 276 -1.27 21.10 -5.21
N LEU A 277 -0.59 22.17 -4.81
CA LEU A 277 0.30 22.22 -3.65
C LEU A 277 -0.15 23.38 -2.75
N TRP A 278 -0.37 23.10 -1.47
CA TRP A 278 -0.47 24.11 -0.43
C TRP A 278 0.78 24.09 0.44
N THR A 279 1.31 25.25 0.77
CA THR A 279 2.43 25.43 1.69
C THR A 279 1.97 26.22 2.91
N LYS A 280 2.42 25.85 4.10
CA LYS A 280 2.09 26.52 5.36
C LYS A 280 2.36 28.02 5.29
N GLY A 281 1.38 28.79 5.72
CA GLY A 281 1.40 30.26 5.59
C GLY A 281 0.64 30.79 4.38
N GLN A 282 0.41 30.00 3.35
CA GLN A 282 -0.40 30.42 2.20
C GLN A 282 -1.90 30.33 2.51
N ASP A 283 -2.69 31.24 1.93
CA ASP A 283 -4.15 31.22 2.08
C ASP A 283 -4.81 30.16 1.21
N LYS A 284 -4.31 29.93 0.03
CA LYS A 284 -4.84 28.96 -0.93
C LYS A 284 -3.71 28.13 -1.52
N ALA A 285 -4.04 26.91 -1.93
CA ALA A 285 -3.15 26.05 -2.69
C ALA A 285 -2.97 26.60 -4.12
N GLN A 286 -1.76 26.45 -4.65
CA GLN A 286 -1.42 26.79 -6.03
C GLN A 286 -1.44 25.55 -6.92
N LYS A 287 -1.81 25.72 -8.19
CA LYS A 287 -1.69 24.68 -9.20
C LYS A 287 -0.22 24.51 -9.60
N VAL A 288 0.28 23.28 -9.58
CA VAL A 288 1.68 22.95 -9.89
C VAL A 288 1.83 22.03 -11.10
N ALA A 289 0.78 21.34 -11.54
CA ALA A 289 0.77 20.58 -12.79
C ALA A 289 -0.64 20.44 -13.37
N ASP A 290 -0.73 20.50 -14.69
CA ASP A 290 -1.88 20.08 -15.51
C ASP A 290 -1.38 19.62 -16.89
N ALA A 291 -2.30 19.20 -17.76
CA ALA A 291 -1.97 18.67 -19.10
C ALA A 291 -1.23 19.68 -20.01
N SER A 292 -1.32 20.98 -19.76
CA SER A 292 -0.61 22.01 -20.55
C SER A 292 0.85 22.18 -20.11
N MET A 293 1.18 21.74 -18.89
CA MET A 293 2.50 21.88 -18.28
C MET A 293 3.35 20.60 -18.40
N THR A 294 2.77 19.52 -18.92
CA THR A 294 3.37 18.18 -18.95
C THR A 294 3.68 17.73 -20.37
N PRO A 295 4.66 16.83 -20.56
CA PRO A 295 4.93 16.26 -21.88
C PRO A 295 3.70 15.53 -22.46
N ASN A 296 3.51 15.59 -23.77
CA ASN A 296 2.49 14.85 -24.53
C ASN A 296 1.04 15.09 -24.04
N ALA A 297 0.77 16.22 -23.36
CA ALA A 297 -0.53 16.50 -22.75
C ALA A 297 -1.00 15.41 -21.77
N TYR A 298 -0.09 14.70 -21.13
CA TYR A 298 -0.41 13.79 -20.05
C TYR A 298 -0.92 14.57 -18.85
N HIS A 299 -1.85 14.02 -18.11
CA HIS A 299 -2.44 14.74 -16.98
C HIS A 299 -2.14 14.05 -15.64
N PRO A 300 -2.13 14.79 -14.51
CA PRO A 300 -1.92 14.19 -13.20
C PRO A 300 -2.93 13.09 -12.91
N SER A 301 -2.44 11.90 -12.50
CA SER A 301 -3.27 10.73 -12.25
C SER A 301 -4.00 10.83 -10.92
N SER A 302 -5.32 10.71 -10.93
CA SER A 302 -6.12 10.59 -9.70
C SER A 302 -5.97 9.24 -8.99
N SER A 303 -5.30 8.27 -9.62
CA SER A 303 -5.12 6.90 -9.10
C SER A 303 -3.71 6.66 -8.56
N ALA A 304 -2.71 7.47 -8.98
CA ALA A 304 -1.35 7.35 -8.50
C ALA A 304 -1.18 8.08 -7.17
N GLU A 305 -0.49 7.46 -6.24
CA GLU A 305 -0.16 8.03 -4.94
C GLU A 305 0.78 9.24 -5.09
N LEU A 306 0.56 10.27 -4.28
CA LEU A 306 1.49 11.39 -4.13
C LEU A 306 2.50 11.06 -3.04
N LEU A 307 3.76 11.39 -3.28
CA LEU A 307 4.85 11.17 -2.32
C LEU A 307 5.77 12.40 -2.31
N PHE A 308 6.04 12.95 -1.14
CA PHE A 308 7.12 13.95 -0.99
C PHE A 308 8.45 13.22 -0.77
N SER A 309 9.55 13.78 -1.28
CA SER A 309 10.87 13.40 -0.79
C SER A 309 11.01 13.78 0.69
N GLU A 310 11.84 13.05 1.44
CA GLU A 310 12.01 13.32 2.87
C GLU A 310 12.53 14.73 3.14
N ASP A 311 13.44 15.24 2.30
CA ASP A 311 13.97 16.60 2.35
C ASP A 311 12.98 17.69 1.84
N GLU A 312 11.79 17.27 1.43
CA GLU A 312 10.71 18.11 0.89
C GLU A 312 11.13 18.97 -0.33
N SER A 313 12.14 18.53 -1.07
CA SER A 313 12.56 19.21 -2.30
C SER A 313 11.74 18.81 -3.52
N LYS A 314 11.08 17.65 -3.48
CA LYS A 314 10.33 17.10 -4.61
C LYS A 314 8.95 16.59 -4.15
N LEU A 315 7.97 16.74 -5.04
CA LEU A 315 6.67 16.06 -4.95
C LEU A 315 6.55 15.11 -6.12
N PHE A 316 6.53 13.81 -5.83
CA PHE A 316 6.31 12.77 -6.83
C PHE A 316 4.82 12.54 -7.05
N PHE A 317 4.45 12.34 -8.31
CA PHE A 317 3.07 12.09 -8.75
C PHE A 317 3.08 11.23 -10.02
N GLY A 318 1.91 10.73 -10.42
CA GLY A 318 1.77 9.98 -11.66
C GLY A 318 1.25 10.85 -12.80
N LEU A 319 1.81 10.71 -13.99
CA LEU A 319 1.26 11.25 -15.24
C LEU A 319 0.50 10.16 -15.97
N LEU A 320 -0.76 10.39 -16.28
CA LEU A 320 -1.65 9.48 -16.98
C LEU A 320 -1.80 9.90 -18.44
N LYS A 321 -1.62 8.93 -19.34
CA LYS A 321 -1.86 9.09 -20.77
C LYS A 321 -3.35 9.38 -21.02
N PRO A 322 -3.69 10.32 -21.92
CA PRO A 322 -5.08 10.50 -22.33
C PRO A 322 -5.67 9.18 -22.85
N PRO A 323 -6.91 8.82 -22.48
CA PRO A 323 -7.55 7.61 -23.00
C PRO A 323 -7.82 7.73 -24.49
N ILE A 324 -7.96 6.60 -25.18
CA ILE A 324 -8.44 6.55 -26.55
C ILE A 324 -9.88 7.09 -26.55
N ILE A 325 -10.11 8.16 -27.31
CA ILE A 325 -11.43 8.80 -27.39
C ILE A 325 -12.34 7.90 -28.24
N LYS A 326 -13.43 7.45 -27.64
CA LYS A 326 -14.48 6.71 -28.37
C LYS A 326 -15.29 7.69 -29.21
N ASP A 327 -15.54 7.33 -30.47
CA ASP A 327 -16.50 8.07 -31.28
C ASP A 327 -17.91 7.86 -30.71
N THR A 328 -18.50 8.94 -30.19
CA THR A 328 -19.82 8.91 -29.59
C THR A 328 -20.96 9.11 -30.60
N LEU A 329 -20.63 9.33 -31.87
CA LEU A 329 -21.60 9.48 -32.96
C LEU A 329 -21.99 8.13 -33.55
N LEU A 330 -21.14 7.10 -33.38
CA LEU A 330 -21.44 5.74 -33.84
C LEU A 330 -22.49 5.07 -32.94
N THR A 331 -23.43 4.41 -33.54
CA THR A 331 -24.36 3.50 -32.86
C THR A 331 -23.68 2.20 -32.47
N GLU A 332 -24.25 1.42 -31.54
CA GLU A 332 -23.69 0.12 -31.14
C GLU A 332 -23.51 -0.85 -32.32
N ASP A 333 -24.37 -0.78 -33.34
CA ASP A 333 -24.31 -1.61 -34.55
C ASP A 333 -23.20 -1.16 -35.53
N GLU A 334 -22.73 0.07 -35.43
CA GLU A 334 -21.63 0.62 -36.25
C GLU A 334 -20.26 0.41 -35.61
N ILE A 335 -20.22 0.04 -34.31
CA ILE A 335 -18.97 -0.25 -33.61
C ILE A 335 -18.51 -1.64 -33.98
N VAL A 336 -17.39 -1.73 -34.70
CA VAL A 336 -16.79 -3.01 -35.08
C VAL A 336 -16.02 -3.54 -33.88
N ASN A 337 -16.45 -4.67 -33.33
CA ASN A 337 -15.72 -5.41 -32.28
C ASN A 337 -14.90 -6.52 -32.94
N VAL A 338 -13.61 -6.28 -33.15
CA VAL A 338 -12.67 -7.27 -33.71
C VAL A 338 -11.63 -7.62 -32.67
N GLU A 339 -11.46 -8.91 -32.40
CA GLU A 339 -10.38 -9.44 -31.59
C GLU A 339 -9.36 -10.07 -32.54
N VAL A 340 -8.11 -9.61 -32.47
CA VAL A 340 -7.01 -10.15 -33.27
C VAL A 340 -6.11 -11.00 -32.37
N TRP A 341 -6.12 -12.31 -32.61
CA TRP A 341 -5.31 -13.26 -31.88
C TRP A 341 -4.07 -13.62 -32.71
N THR A 342 -2.90 -13.20 -32.24
CA THR A 342 -1.64 -13.52 -32.88
C THR A 342 -0.72 -14.30 -31.93
N TYR A 343 0.19 -15.12 -32.50
CA TYR A 343 1.13 -15.93 -31.72
C TYR A 343 2.30 -15.13 -31.12
N ASN A 344 2.52 -13.93 -31.60
CA ASN A 344 3.61 -13.05 -31.20
C ASN A 344 3.18 -11.94 -30.23
N GLU A 345 1.95 -12.02 -29.69
CA GLU A 345 1.51 -11.11 -28.64
C GLU A 345 2.35 -11.29 -27.37
N PRO A 346 2.91 -10.22 -26.78
CA PRO A 346 3.71 -10.31 -25.55
C PRO A 346 2.88 -10.77 -24.35
N ARG A 347 1.55 -10.53 -24.36
CA ARG A 347 0.59 -11.00 -23.35
C ARG A 347 -0.57 -11.69 -24.03
N LEU A 348 -1.00 -12.84 -23.46
CA LEU A 348 -2.22 -13.54 -23.91
C LEU A 348 -3.44 -12.62 -23.87
N TYR A 349 -4.32 -12.74 -24.85
CA TYR A 349 -5.55 -11.94 -24.93
C TYR A 349 -6.37 -11.95 -23.63
N THR A 350 -6.57 -13.11 -23.02
CA THR A 350 -7.30 -13.24 -21.75
C THR A 350 -6.61 -12.49 -20.60
N VAL A 351 -5.29 -12.39 -20.60
CA VAL A 351 -4.51 -11.58 -19.64
C VAL A 351 -4.70 -10.10 -19.92
N GLN A 352 -4.68 -9.69 -21.19
CA GLN A 352 -4.95 -8.30 -21.59
C GLN A 352 -6.33 -7.84 -21.14
N GLU A 353 -7.38 -8.69 -21.32
CA GLU A 353 -8.74 -8.41 -20.87
C GLU A 353 -8.83 -8.22 -19.35
N LEU A 354 -8.20 -9.12 -18.58
CA LEU A 354 -8.15 -9.00 -17.12
C LEU A 354 -7.40 -7.75 -16.65
N GLN A 355 -6.38 -7.33 -17.37
CA GLN A 355 -5.54 -6.19 -17.04
C GLN A 355 -6.03 -4.86 -17.63
N LEU A 356 -7.02 -4.87 -18.52
CA LEU A 356 -7.52 -3.68 -19.22
C LEU A 356 -7.75 -2.49 -18.27
N LYS A 357 -8.35 -2.74 -17.10
CA LYS A 357 -8.60 -1.69 -16.11
C LYS A 357 -7.31 -1.13 -15.51
N SER A 358 -6.33 -1.96 -15.20
CA SER A 358 -5.02 -1.51 -14.67
C SER A 358 -4.23 -0.78 -15.74
N ASP A 359 -4.25 -1.27 -16.97
CA ASP A 359 -3.55 -0.64 -18.11
C ASP A 359 -4.11 0.74 -18.42
N THR A 360 -5.45 0.92 -18.34
CA THR A 360 -6.08 2.23 -18.58
C THR A 360 -5.79 3.29 -17.52
N ILE A 361 -5.36 2.89 -16.31
CA ILE A 361 -4.97 3.82 -15.24
C ILE A 361 -3.46 3.81 -14.97
N GLN A 362 -2.68 3.10 -15.78
CA GLN A 362 -1.23 3.09 -15.68
C GLN A 362 -0.71 4.51 -15.83
N SER A 363 0.10 4.93 -14.87
CA SER A 363 0.66 6.27 -14.85
C SER A 363 2.18 6.22 -14.70
N PHE A 364 2.85 7.22 -15.23
CA PHE A 364 4.30 7.35 -15.21
C PHE A 364 4.74 8.28 -14.11
N LYS A 365 5.55 7.78 -13.20
CA LYS A 365 6.06 8.56 -12.06
C LYS A 365 6.83 9.78 -12.57
N SER A 366 6.55 10.93 -11.97
CA SER A 366 7.13 12.23 -12.30
C SER A 366 7.36 13.02 -11.02
N ALA A 367 8.22 14.02 -11.06
CA ALA A 367 8.53 14.89 -9.94
C ALA A 367 8.25 16.36 -10.27
N VAL A 368 7.71 17.09 -9.31
CA VAL A 368 7.73 18.57 -9.27
C VAL A 368 8.82 18.99 -8.30
N HIS A 369 9.75 19.85 -8.74
CA HIS A 369 10.81 20.42 -7.92
C HIS A 369 10.29 21.62 -7.14
N LEU A 370 10.18 21.52 -5.81
CA LEU A 370 9.49 22.49 -4.96
C LEU A 370 10.35 23.68 -4.57
N LYS A 371 11.66 23.54 -4.56
CA LYS A 371 12.64 24.60 -4.22
C LYS A 371 13.15 25.37 -5.44
N GLU A 372 12.68 25.01 -6.63
CA GLU A 372 12.99 25.64 -7.91
C GLU A 372 11.70 26.24 -8.53
N ASP A 373 11.69 26.48 -9.84
CA ASP A 373 10.55 27.06 -10.57
C ASP A 373 9.36 26.10 -10.78
N LEU A 374 9.11 25.19 -9.85
CA LEU A 374 8.10 24.13 -9.94
C LEU A 374 8.25 23.28 -11.22
N ARG A 375 9.49 23.07 -11.64
CA ARG A 375 9.85 22.30 -12.83
C ARG A 375 9.39 20.86 -12.70
N ILE A 376 8.73 20.37 -13.76
CA ILE A 376 8.27 18.98 -13.84
C ILE A 376 9.31 18.15 -14.57
N VAL A 377 9.68 17.00 -13.99
CA VAL A 377 10.55 16.00 -14.58
C VAL A 377 9.82 14.66 -14.62
N GLN A 378 9.61 14.10 -15.82
CA GLN A 378 9.06 12.78 -16.00
C GLN A 378 10.16 11.73 -15.78
N LEU A 379 9.92 10.75 -14.91
CA LEU A 379 10.87 9.68 -14.56
C LEU A 379 10.49 8.35 -15.23
N GLY A 380 9.23 7.95 -15.13
CA GLY A 380 8.72 6.79 -15.85
C GLY A 380 8.24 7.14 -17.25
N SER A 381 8.29 6.18 -18.17
CA SER A 381 7.82 6.33 -19.56
C SER A 381 7.15 5.04 -20.04
N GLU A 382 6.57 5.06 -21.26
CA GLU A 382 6.05 3.84 -21.88
C GLU A 382 7.15 2.79 -22.07
N SER A 383 8.39 3.23 -22.38
CA SER A 383 9.53 2.33 -22.57
C SER A 383 10.10 1.80 -21.25
N PHE A 384 10.03 2.57 -20.17
CA PHE A 384 10.49 2.19 -18.82
C PHE A 384 9.44 2.62 -17.79
N PRO A 385 8.36 1.84 -17.60
CA PRO A 385 7.22 2.26 -16.80
C PRO A 385 7.46 2.22 -15.28
N GLU A 386 8.32 1.33 -14.82
CA GLU A 386 8.57 1.13 -13.40
C GLU A 386 9.68 2.03 -12.89
N VAL A 387 9.49 2.64 -11.73
CA VAL A 387 10.44 3.58 -11.12
C VAL A 387 10.60 3.30 -9.64
N GLU A 388 11.81 2.97 -9.21
CA GLU A 388 12.23 2.82 -7.81
C GLU A 388 13.06 4.04 -7.41
N LEU A 389 12.61 4.75 -6.37
CA LEU A 389 13.29 5.92 -5.80
C LEU A 389 14.27 5.46 -4.73
N GLY A 390 15.44 6.09 -4.66
CA GLY A 390 16.40 5.91 -3.58
C GLY A 390 16.33 7.03 -2.55
N ASP A 391 16.88 6.78 -1.35
CA ASP A 391 17.02 7.75 -0.26
C ASP A 391 15.71 8.47 0.04
N GLU A 392 14.62 7.71 0.19
CA GLU A 392 13.27 8.23 0.43
C GLU A 392 12.84 9.37 -0.54
N GLY A 393 13.34 9.30 -1.79
CA GLY A 393 13.11 10.30 -2.83
C GLY A 393 14.13 11.42 -2.90
N ASN A 394 15.09 11.50 -1.98
CA ASN A 394 16.14 12.52 -1.97
C ASN A 394 17.21 12.25 -3.03
N ALA A 395 17.45 10.98 -3.38
CA ALA A 395 18.52 10.59 -4.30
C ALA A 395 18.44 11.31 -5.65
N ASN A 396 19.62 11.61 -6.21
CA ASN A 396 19.75 12.22 -7.55
C ASN A 396 19.42 11.24 -8.67
N PHE A 397 19.40 9.94 -8.39
CA PHE A 397 19.10 8.90 -9.36
C PHE A 397 17.99 7.98 -8.85
N ALA A 398 17.17 7.51 -9.77
CA ALA A 398 16.18 6.46 -9.57
C ALA A 398 16.48 5.29 -10.52
N LEU A 399 16.10 4.08 -10.12
CA LEU A 399 16.17 2.91 -10.99
C LEU A 399 14.86 2.79 -11.77
N ILE A 400 14.97 2.64 -13.08
CA ILE A 400 13.84 2.38 -13.97
C ILE A 400 14.02 1.06 -14.69
N ASN A 401 12.92 0.35 -14.95
CA ASN A 401 13.00 -0.94 -15.61
C ASN A 401 11.82 -1.21 -16.55
N ARG A 402 12.03 -2.19 -17.46
CA ARG A 402 11.02 -2.75 -18.36
C ARG A 402 11.19 -4.26 -18.51
N SER A 403 10.10 -5.00 -18.55
CA SER A 403 10.10 -6.45 -18.84
C SER A 403 9.46 -6.80 -20.18
N GLU A 404 8.74 -5.88 -20.79
CA GLU A 404 7.93 -6.10 -21.98
C GLU A 404 8.71 -6.77 -23.13
N PRO A 405 9.98 -6.44 -23.46
CA PRO A 405 10.72 -7.11 -24.54
C PRO A 405 10.88 -8.62 -24.34
N TYR A 406 10.71 -9.11 -23.11
CA TYR A 406 10.92 -10.52 -22.74
C TYR A 406 9.63 -11.24 -22.35
N ASP A 407 8.47 -10.58 -22.39
CA ASP A 407 7.20 -11.16 -21.96
C ASP A 407 6.77 -12.34 -22.85
N LEU A 408 7.08 -12.32 -24.15
CA LEU A 408 6.82 -13.46 -25.05
C LEU A 408 7.68 -14.67 -24.68
N GLU A 409 8.99 -14.49 -24.45
CA GLU A 409 9.91 -15.55 -24.04
C GLU A 409 9.48 -16.15 -22.68
N ARG A 410 9.00 -15.30 -21.77
CA ARG A 410 8.51 -15.70 -20.47
C ARG A 410 7.35 -16.71 -20.54
N GLN A 411 6.48 -16.63 -21.53
CA GLN A 411 5.36 -17.56 -21.69
C GLN A 411 5.83 -19.01 -21.90
N TRP A 412 7.03 -19.19 -22.47
CA TRP A 412 7.62 -20.50 -22.77
C TRP A 412 8.60 -20.97 -21.69
N THR A 413 9.35 -20.04 -21.12
CA THR A 413 10.44 -20.36 -20.19
C THR A 413 10.03 -20.24 -18.72
N GLY A 414 8.94 -19.55 -18.43
CA GLY A 414 8.53 -19.15 -17.06
C GLY A 414 9.43 -18.10 -16.42
N ARG A 415 10.51 -17.67 -17.09
CA ARG A 415 11.52 -16.75 -16.54
C ARG A 415 11.17 -15.30 -16.84
N ARG A 416 11.25 -14.47 -15.82
CA ARG A 416 11.10 -13.02 -15.96
C ARG A 416 12.47 -12.38 -16.10
N ALA A 417 12.71 -11.70 -17.22
CA ALA A 417 13.87 -10.87 -17.42
C ALA A 417 13.45 -9.40 -17.57
N SER A 418 14.37 -8.48 -17.28
CA SER A 418 14.14 -7.04 -17.44
C SER A 418 15.41 -6.34 -17.87
N ASP A 419 15.24 -5.22 -18.59
CA ASP A 419 16.28 -4.21 -18.76
C ASP A 419 16.16 -3.18 -17.65
N TYR A 420 17.29 -2.62 -17.26
CA TYR A 420 17.38 -1.61 -16.21
C TYR A 420 18.18 -0.40 -16.69
N ALA A 421 17.70 0.77 -16.30
CA ALA A 421 18.38 2.03 -16.54
C ALA A 421 18.35 2.88 -15.25
N ILE A 422 19.28 3.80 -15.13
CA ILE A 422 19.26 4.85 -14.10
C ILE A 422 18.76 6.14 -14.74
N ILE A 423 17.90 6.87 -14.05
CA ILE A 423 17.41 8.17 -14.47
C ILE A 423 17.77 9.24 -13.44
N ASN A 424 18.29 10.37 -13.91
CA ASN A 424 18.55 11.50 -13.04
C ASN A 424 17.24 12.21 -12.68
N THR A 425 16.91 12.25 -11.40
CA THR A 425 15.64 12.79 -10.89
C THR A 425 15.51 14.30 -11.07
N ASN A 426 16.65 14.99 -11.29
CA ASN A 426 16.66 16.43 -11.49
C ASN A 426 16.55 16.83 -12.97
N THR A 427 17.08 16.06 -13.90
CA THR A 427 17.14 16.41 -15.33
C THR A 427 16.26 15.54 -16.23
N GLY A 428 15.87 14.35 -15.78
CA GLY A 428 15.16 13.37 -16.61
C GLY A 428 16.05 12.63 -17.60
N THR A 429 17.36 12.87 -17.60
CA THR A 429 18.28 12.11 -18.45
C THR A 429 18.47 10.71 -17.89
N PHE A 430 18.43 9.70 -18.75
CA PHE A 430 18.60 8.31 -18.33
C PHE A 430 19.72 7.60 -19.10
N LYS A 431 20.24 6.51 -18.51
CA LYS A 431 21.25 5.64 -19.07
C LYS A 431 20.89 4.19 -18.81
N GLU A 432 20.83 3.37 -19.84
CA GLU A 432 20.69 1.91 -19.71
C GLU A 432 21.97 1.33 -19.11
N VAL A 433 21.83 0.49 -18.08
CA VAL A 433 22.96 -0.06 -17.30
C VAL A 433 23.01 -1.58 -17.32
N LEU A 434 21.85 -2.25 -17.42
CA LEU A 434 21.75 -3.69 -17.41
C LEU A 434 20.70 -4.14 -18.45
N THR A 435 21.03 -5.19 -19.20
CA THR A 435 20.15 -5.75 -20.25
C THR A 435 19.84 -7.20 -19.92
N LYS A 436 18.57 -7.59 -20.06
CA LYS A 436 18.07 -8.97 -19.92
C LYS A 436 18.54 -9.67 -18.66
N VAL A 437 18.40 -9.02 -17.50
CA VAL A 437 18.71 -9.64 -16.22
C VAL A 437 17.52 -10.49 -15.78
N ALA A 438 17.75 -11.79 -15.61
CA ALA A 438 16.77 -12.71 -15.05
C ALA A 438 16.97 -12.79 -13.52
N GLY A 439 16.13 -12.06 -12.77
CA GLY A 439 16.21 -11.98 -11.32
C GLY A 439 15.73 -10.63 -10.81
N LYS A 440 15.80 -10.48 -9.49
CA LYS A 440 15.39 -9.24 -8.84
C LYS A 440 16.57 -8.27 -8.74
N VAL A 441 16.39 -7.08 -9.26
CA VAL A 441 17.35 -5.98 -9.20
C VAL A 441 16.71 -4.82 -8.43
N ASN A 442 17.47 -4.16 -7.58
CA ASN A 442 16.98 -3.07 -6.72
C ASN A 442 18.01 -1.94 -6.68
N LEU A 443 17.56 -0.77 -6.27
CA LEU A 443 18.41 0.34 -5.91
C LEU A 443 18.84 0.20 -4.44
N SER A 444 20.08 0.57 -4.09
CA SER A 444 20.49 0.65 -2.69
C SER A 444 19.72 1.74 -1.94
N PRO A 445 19.54 1.65 -0.61
CA PRO A 445 18.77 2.63 0.15
C PRO A 445 19.19 4.08 -0.08
N GLY A 446 20.48 4.38 -0.10
CA GLY A 446 21.01 5.73 -0.39
C GLY A 446 21.06 6.08 -1.88
N GLY A 447 20.60 5.20 -2.78
CA GLY A 447 20.54 5.47 -4.22
C GLY A 447 21.89 5.52 -4.93
N LYS A 448 22.95 4.93 -4.35
CA LYS A 448 24.32 4.97 -4.90
C LYS A 448 24.66 3.78 -5.81
N PHE A 449 23.99 2.66 -5.59
CA PHE A 449 24.26 1.40 -6.26
C PHE A 449 22.99 0.74 -6.78
N VAL A 450 23.09 0.06 -7.92
CA VAL A 450 22.11 -0.91 -8.39
C VAL A 450 22.66 -2.29 -8.09
N TYR A 451 21.89 -3.16 -7.42
CA TYR A 451 22.34 -4.48 -7.04
C TYR A 451 21.27 -5.55 -7.29
N GLY A 452 21.71 -6.77 -7.46
CA GLY A 452 20.79 -7.86 -7.71
C GLY A 452 21.46 -9.21 -7.84
N TYR A 453 20.62 -10.23 -7.98
CA TYR A 453 21.04 -11.58 -8.33
C TYR A 453 20.61 -11.89 -9.76
N ASN A 454 21.51 -12.37 -10.55
CA ASN A 454 21.22 -12.86 -11.90
C ASN A 454 21.16 -14.39 -11.87
N SER A 455 19.97 -14.95 -12.03
CA SER A 455 19.75 -16.40 -11.96
C SER A 455 20.40 -17.17 -13.10
N MET A 456 20.73 -16.51 -14.24
CA MET A 456 21.41 -17.16 -15.36
C MET A 456 22.90 -17.34 -15.13
N SER A 457 23.54 -16.41 -14.41
CA SER A 457 24.94 -16.52 -14.00
C SER A 457 25.12 -17.04 -12.58
N GLU A 458 24.01 -17.22 -11.85
CA GLU A 458 23.97 -17.66 -10.45
C GLU A 458 24.82 -16.81 -9.51
N THR A 459 24.88 -15.49 -9.79
CA THR A 459 25.77 -14.58 -9.07
C THR A 459 25.08 -13.29 -8.65
N TRP A 460 25.50 -12.76 -7.52
CA TRP A 460 25.20 -11.40 -7.09
C TRP A 460 26.15 -10.41 -7.75
N PHE A 461 25.59 -9.27 -8.11
CA PHE A 461 26.33 -8.16 -8.71
C PHE A 461 25.97 -6.83 -8.05
N VAL A 462 26.85 -5.85 -8.23
CA VAL A 462 26.61 -4.45 -7.87
C VAL A 462 27.11 -3.55 -9.00
N TYR A 463 26.30 -2.56 -9.38
CA TYR A 463 26.69 -1.49 -10.30
C TYR A 463 26.80 -0.19 -9.52
N ASN A 464 27.98 0.42 -9.51
CA ASN A 464 28.23 1.73 -8.93
C ASN A 464 27.81 2.82 -9.91
N ILE A 465 26.81 3.63 -9.55
CA ILE A 465 26.20 4.65 -10.42
C ILE A 465 27.20 5.77 -10.73
N GLU A 466 27.96 6.23 -9.73
CA GLU A 466 28.92 7.33 -9.88
C GLU A 466 30.14 6.92 -10.71
N ARG A 467 30.67 5.72 -10.45
CA ARG A 467 31.89 5.22 -11.12
C ARG A 467 31.60 4.55 -12.45
N ASP A 468 30.36 4.31 -12.78
CA ASP A 468 29.94 3.57 -13.99
C ASP A 468 30.60 2.18 -14.09
N THR A 469 30.62 1.43 -13.00
CA THR A 469 31.31 0.14 -12.92
C THR A 469 30.42 -0.96 -12.41
N LEU A 470 30.44 -2.11 -13.08
CA LEU A 470 29.70 -3.32 -12.70
C LEU A 470 30.69 -4.33 -12.10
N LEU A 471 30.42 -4.79 -10.88
CA LEU A 471 31.20 -5.81 -10.19
C LEU A 471 30.34 -7.06 -9.97
N ASN A 472 30.91 -8.22 -10.23
CA ASN A 472 30.34 -9.50 -9.81
C ASN A 472 30.90 -9.83 -8.40
N LEU A 473 30.01 -9.90 -7.41
CA LEU A 473 30.40 -10.06 -6.00
C LEU A 473 30.68 -11.53 -5.61
N THR A 474 29.98 -12.48 -6.25
CA THR A 474 29.96 -13.89 -5.76
C THR A 474 30.45 -14.88 -6.81
N LYS A 475 31.31 -14.44 -7.75
CA LYS A 475 31.80 -15.27 -8.87
C LYS A 475 32.40 -16.62 -8.42
N ASP A 476 33.11 -16.64 -7.30
CA ASP A 476 33.85 -17.80 -6.81
C ASP A 476 33.22 -18.44 -5.56
N LYS A 477 31.96 -18.10 -5.23
CA LYS A 477 31.27 -18.54 -4.03
C LYS A 477 29.79 -18.84 -4.30
N VAL A 478 29.24 -19.79 -3.55
CA VAL A 478 27.83 -20.21 -3.69
C VAL A 478 26.96 -19.40 -2.75
N PHE A 479 26.02 -18.62 -3.30
CA PHE A 479 25.04 -17.81 -2.56
C PHE A 479 23.59 -18.12 -3.00
N TYR A 480 23.39 -19.22 -3.68
CA TYR A 480 22.09 -19.75 -4.10
C TYR A 480 21.77 -21.06 -3.36
N ASP A 481 20.53 -21.52 -3.47
CA ASP A 481 20.09 -22.73 -2.83
C ASP A 481 20.89 -23.97 -3.31
N GLU A 482 21.81 -24.41 -2.46
CA GLU A 482 22.68 -25.58 -2.70
C GLU A 482 21.91 -26.90 -2.78
N LEU A 483 20.65 -26.94 -2.36
CA LEU A 483 19.78 -28.12 -2.38
C LEU A 483 18.72 -28.06 -3.47
N HIS A 484 18.82 -27.07 -4.36
CA HIS A 484 17.89 -26.94 -5.47
C HIS A 484 17.95 -28.16 -6.39
N ASP A 485 16.81 -28.83 -6.58
CA ASP A 485 16.70 -30.08 -7.34
C ASP A 485 15.73 -30.01 -8.54
N SER A 486 15.26 -28.81 -8.85
CA SER A 486 14.35 -28.56 -9.96
C SER A 486 15.10 -28.19 -11.26
N PRO A 487 14.52 -28.42 -12.46
CA PRO A 487 15.16 -28.07 -13.74
C PRO A 487 15.09 -26.56 -14.07
N SER A 488 15.29 -25.71 -13.07
CA SER A 488 15.33 -24.24 -13.16
C SER A 488 16.60 -23.71 -12.48
N PRO A 489 17.08 -22.51 -12.79
CA PRO A 489 18.16 -21.91 -12.03
C PRO A 489 17.79 -21.79 -10.55
N PRO A 490 18.74 -21.99 -9.64
CA PRO A 490 18.49 -21.88 -8.20
C PRO A 490 18.24 -20.43 -7.79
N GLU A 491 17.35 -20.26 -6.81
CA GLU A 491 17.10 -18.96 -6.19
C GLU A 491 18.19 -18.63 -5.16
N PRO A 492 18.54 -17.35 -4.97
CA PRO A 492 19.51 -16.96 -3.96
C PRO A 492 18.93 -17.10 -2.55
N TYR A 493 19.78 -17.31 -1.55
CA TYR A 493 19.37 -17.23 -0.14
C TYR A 493 18.91 -15.82 0.27
N GLY A 494 19.33 -14.79 -0.48
CA GLY A 494 18.84 -13.43 -0.34
C GLY A 494 19.87 -12.43 0.19
N ALA A 495 19.43 -11.18 0.31
CA ALA A 495 20.21 -10.10 0.91
C ALA A 495 19.66 -9.78 2.30
N ALA A 496 20.55 -9.65 3.30
CA ALA A 496 20.20 -9.18 4.63
C ALA A 496 19.94 -7.66 4.66
N GLY A 497 20.48 -6.93 3.68
CA GLY A 497 20.32 -5.49 3.54
C GLY A 497 21.64 -4.78 3.33
N TRP A 498 21.61 -3.47 3.49
CA TRP A 498 22.76 -2.59 3.39
C TRP A 498 23.14 -2.04 4.76
N THR A 499 24.41 -1.78 4.97
CA THR A 499 24.85 -0.99 6.12
C THR A 499 24.61 0.50 5.85
N GLU A 500 24.67 1.30 6.90
CA GLU A 500 24.48 2.75 6.84
C GLU A 500 25.27 3.41 5.71
N ASN A 501 24.68 4.39 5.01
CA ASN A 501 25.24 5.13 3.88
C ASN A 501 25.66 4.27 2.66
N ASP A 502 25.07 3.10 2.49
CA ASP A 502 25.41 2.13 1.44
C ASP A 502 26.87 1.65 1.48
N ASN A 503 27.47 1.60 2.68
CA ASN A 503 28.90 1.26 2.81
C ASN A 503 29.20 -0.22 2.53
N ALA A 504 28.26 -1.11 2.79
CA ALA A 504 28.40 -2.52 2.46
C ALA A 504 27.06 -3.20 2.20
N LEU A 505 27.07 -4.19 1.32
CA LEU A 505 25.94 -5.10 1.08
C LEU A 505 26.12 -6.37 1.89
N LEU A 506 25.08 -6.78 2.61
CA LEU A 506 25.05 -8.01 3.39
C LEU A 506 24.26 -9.08 2.62
N LEU A 507 24.89 -10.21 2.34
CA LEU A 507 24.30 -11.35 1.63
C LEU A 507 24.31 -12.61 2.50
N TYR A 508 23.29 -13.43 2.32
CA TYR A 508 23.21 -14.76 2.91
C TYR A 508 23.80 -15.82 1.99
N ASP A 509 24.72 -16.66 2.49
CA ASP A 509 24.88 -18.01 1.97
C ASP A 509 23.95 -18.96 2.75
N ARG A 510 24.10 -20.26 2.59
CA ARG A 510 23.24 -21.26 3.26
C ARG A 510 23.27 -21.17 4.79
N TYR A 511 24.37 -20.73 5.38
CA TYR A 511 24.61 -20.76 6.82
C TYR A 511 25.04 -19.43 7.39
N ASP A 512 25.67 -18.57 6.56
CA ASP A 512 26.40 -17.40 7.03
C ASP A 512 25.92 -16.11 6.40
N ILE A 513 26.20 -15.02 7.11
CA ILE A 513 26.08 -13.65 6.62
C ILE A 513 27.47 -13.18 6.18
N TRP A 514 27.52 -12.64 4.97
CA TRP A 514 28.71 -12.08 4.36
C TRP A 514 28.52 -10.60 4.11
N LYS A 515 29.56 -9.83 4.42
CA LYS A 515 29.66 -8.39 4.13
C LYS A 515 30.50 -8.21 2.87
N PHE A 516 29.98 -7.45 1.90
CA PHE A 516 30.66 -7.12 0.66
C PHE A 516 30.86 -5.62 0.57
N ASP A 517 32.09 -5.20 0.24
CA ASP A 517 32.38 -3.83 -0.19
C ASP A 517 31.90 -3.64 -1.63
N PRO A 518 30.92 -2.74 -1.87
CA PRO A 518 30.32 -2.56 -3.21
C PRO A 518 31.27 -1.86 -4.21
N ASN A 519 32.37 -1.29 -3.77
CA ASN A 519 33.34 -0.60 -4.62
C ASN A 519 34.50 -1.50 -5.07
N THR A 520 34.86 -2.49 -4.27
CA THR A 520 36.01 -3.37 -4.50
C THR A 520 35.65 -4.83 -4.73
N GLY A 521 34.44 -5.24 -4.31
CA GLY A 521 33.99 -6.63 -4.30
C GLY A 521 34.64 -7.49 -3.19
N LEU A 522 35.46 -6.90 -2.33
CA LEU A 522 36.04 -7.62 -1.19
C LEU A 522 34.95 -8.07 -0.24
N SER A 523 35.11 -9.27 0.30
CA SER A 523 34.10 -9.86 1.19
C SER A 523 34.69 -10.37 2.48
N GLU A 524 33.92 -10.25 3.56
CA GLU A 524 34.21 -10.73 4.91
C GLU A 524 33.03 -11.57 5.40
N ARG A 525 33.30 -12.76 5.95
CA ARG A 525 32.27 -13.59 6.59
C ARG A 525 32.06 -13.11 8.02
N LEU A 526 30.81 -12.75 8.36
CA LEU A 526 30.47 -12.19 9.66
C LEU A 526 30.05 -13.26 10.68
N THR A 527 29.53 -14.38 10.24
CA THR A 527 29.05 -15.46 11.10
C THR A 527 29.80 -16.76 10.82
N ASN A 528 29.55 -17.80 11.61
CA ASN A 528 30.27 -19.06 11.56
C ASN A 528 29.30 -20.27 11.56
N GLY A 529 28.13 -20.11 10.92
CA GLY A 529 27.07 -21.10 10.90
C GLY A 529 27.45 -22.38 10.14
N ARG A 530 28.23 -22.27 9.05
CA ARG A 530 28.67 -23.44 8.26
C ARG A 530 29.56 -24.40 9.07
N GLU A 531 30.41 -23.88 9.95
CA GLU A 531 31.28 -24.70 10.81
C GLU A 531 30.50 -25.32 11.97
N SER A 532 29.56 -24.57 12.55
CA SER A 532 28.71 -25.05 13.64
C SER A 532 27.52 -25.92 13.16
N LYS A 533 27.23 -25.93 11.84
CA LYS A 533 26.05 -26.56 11.22
C LYS A 533 24.71 -26.10 11.81
N THR A 534 24.62 -24.82 12.17
CA THR A 534 23.43 -24.19 12.78
C THR A 534 22.76 -23.20 11.83
#